data_da42067e2cc331d40ea23889906aff7d
#
_entry.id   da42067e2cc331d40ea23889906aff7d
#
_cell.length_a   1.000
_cell.length_b   1.000
_cell.length_c   1.000
_cell.angle_alpha   90.00
_cell.angle_beta   90.00
_cell.angle_gamma   90.00
#
_symmetry.space_group_name_H-M   'P 1'
#
loop_
_entity.id
_entity.type
_entity.pdbx_description
1 polymer ?
#
loop_
_entity_poly.entity_id
_entity_poly.type
_entity_poly.pdbx_seq_one_letter_code
_entity_poly.pdbx_strand_id
1 'polypeptide(L)'
;MSWPVGDEGVLLHLIEASHTATLEQLPGLIADHAARLGVTDVALFCVDIQETVLRQITGRGMDAGAGGDEVPVEGTLPGRAYQRVDLQAESAHDGSGRRRWWAPVTDGVERLGVLRADVDGDEEAARRLLRHLASVTALLLLSKRSYSDSFARRVRTSTMNVAAEMQWNLMPPPAFAGHDITVGGLVEPAYQVGGDAFDYAIAGHTAYLTVFDAMGHDIKAGITANLALAACRNARRQGASLAETSRAVERVLAQQLGSSRYVTGVMAELDLDTGLLTWVNRGHPLPLLIRGRRRVIQLGCPPAGPMGTDLGLPLTECHHQLEPGDRLLLYTDGIVEARDARGREFGRDRFVDYVVRHHSAQQTLHETLRRLMRAILDHHSGRLDDDATVLLAEWRAGHQHRLTP
;
A
#
# COMPACT_ATOMS: atom_id res chain seq x y z
N MET A 1 44.05 0.01 2.01
CA MET A 1 43.68 -1.01 0.99
C MET A 1 42.52 -0.48 0.20
N SER A 2 42.76 0.04 -0.99
CA SER A 2 41.68 0.50 -1.88
C SER A 2 41.22 -0.70 -2.70
N TRP A 3 40.02 -1.16 -2.43
CA TRP A 3 39.33 -2.08 -3.34
C TRP A 3 39.12 -1.36 -4.69
N PRO A 4 39.26 -2.04 -5.82
CA PRO A 4 38.87 -1.48 -7.11
C PRO A 4 37.36 -1.24 -7.01
N VAL A 5 36.95 0.03 -7.09
CA VAL A 5 35.57 0.46 -6.95
C VAL A 5 34.85 0.12 -8.26
N GLY A 6 34.39 -1.13 -8.38
CA GLY A 6 33.36 -1.51 -9.34
C GLY A 6 32.02 -0.90 -8.93
N ASP A 7 31.00 -1.01 -9.76
CA ASP A 7 29.65 -0.47 -9.53
C ASP A 7 29.10 -0.79 -8.15
N GLU A 8 29.36 -2.01 -7.65
CA GLU A 8 28.95 -2.48 -6.31
C GLU A 8 29.60 -1.67 -5.19
N GLY A 9 30.87 -1.32 -5.31
CA GLY A 9 31.58 -0.53 -4.29
C GLY A 9 31.02 0.89 -4.15
N VAL A 10 30.61 1.51 -5.25
CA VAL A 10 29.98 2.85 -5.24
C VAL A 10 28.62 2.80 -4.52
N LEU A 11 27.81 1.77 -4.78
CA LEU A 11 26.50 1.61 -4.14
C LEU A 11 26.64 1.32 -2.63
N LEU A 12 27.64 0.55 -2.21
CA LEU A 12 27.95 0.33 -0.80
C LEU A 12 28.35 1.63 -0.10
N HIS A 13 29.23 2.44 -0.71
CA HIS A 13 29.58 3.75 -0.16
C HIS A 13 28.38 4.71 -0.09
N LEU A 14 27.44 4.64 -1.04
CA LEU A 14 26.19 5.41 -0.99
C LEU A 14 25.36 5.01 0.26
N ILE A 15 25.25 3.72 0.54
CA ILE A 15 24.56 3.22 1.75
C ILE A 15 25.25 3.73 3.02
N GLU A 16 26.58 3.60 3.12
CA GLU A 16 27.34 4.07 4.28
C GLU A 16 27.18 5.58 4.48
N ALA A 17 27.35 6.38 3.43
CA ALA A 17 27.20 7.83 3.49
C ALA A 17 25.76 8.27 3.87
N SER A 18 24.78 7.45 3.55
CA SER A 18 23.38 7.74 3.88
C SER A 18 23.05 7.63 5.37
N HIS A 19 23.85 6.95 6.19
CA HIS A 19 23.52 6.71 7.60
C HIS A 19 23.32 8.01 8.40
N THR A 20 24.07 9.04 8.08
CA THR A 20 23.99 10.35 8.75
C THR A 20 23.28 11.42 7.90
N ALA A 21 22.87 11.07 6.68
CA ALA A 21 22.19 12.01 5.80
C ALA A 21 20.70 12.16 6.17
N THR A 22 20.18 13.39 6.02
CA THR A 22 18.74 13.68 6.11
C THR A 22 18.05 13.44 4.75
N LEU A 23 16.72 13.56 4.70
CA LEU A 23 15.99 13.49 3.43
C LEU A 23 16.46 14.56 2.43
N GLU A 24 16.70 15.78 2.94
CA GLU A 24 17.10 16.93 2.12
C GLU A 24 18.45 16.73 1.45
N GLN A 25 19.32 15.95 2.06
CA GLN A 25 20.66 15.64 1.51
C GLN A 25 20.61 14.46 0.52
N LEU A 26 19.55 13.66 0.53
CA LEU A 26 19.47 12.43 -0.23
C LEU A 26 19.60 12.63 -1.75
N PRO A 27 18.94 13.62 -2.42
CA PRO A 27 19.09 13.83 -3.85
C PRO A 27 20.54 14.12 -4.28
N GLY A 28 21.23 14.99 -3.54
CA GLY A 28 22.65 15.31 -3.81
C GLY A 28 23.55 14.09 -3.59
N LEU A 29 23.34 13.37 -2.50
CA LEU A 29 24.10 12.16 -2.18
C LEU A 29 23.97 11.08 -3.26
N ILE A 30 22.75 10.86 -3.76
CA ILE A 30 22.50 9.90 -4.86
C ILE A 30 23.18 10.38 -6.16
N ALA A 31 23.04 11.68 -6.50
CA ALA A 31 23.64 12.24 -7.71
C ALA A 31 25.16 12.17 -7.71
N ASP A 32 25.82 12.47 -6.58
CA ASP A 32 27.27 12.44 -6.43
C ASP A 32 27.85 11.02 -6.58
N HIS A 33 27.15 10.00 -6.07
CA HIS A 33 27.55 8.61 -6.23
C HIS A 33 27.23 8.09 -7.63
N ALA A 34 26.08 8.42 -8.17
CA ALA A 34 25.68 8.06 -9.52
C ALA A 34 26.64 8.60 -10.59
N ALA A 35 27.17 9.82 -10.40
CA ALA A 35 28.16 10.41 -11.31
C ALA A 35 29.44 9.56 -11.43
N ARG A 36 29.85 8.88 -10.35
CA ARG A 36 30.99 7.95 -10.36
C ARG A 36 30.75 6.69 -11.22
N LEU A 37 29.48 6.40 -11.52
CA LEU A 37 29.01 5.30 -12.35
C LEU A 37 28.71 5.76 -13.79
N GLY A 38 29.01 7.01 -14.15
CA GLY A 38 28.68 7.57 -15.46
C GLY A 38 27.22 7.96 -15.63
N VAL A 39 26.45 8.01 -14.54
CA VAL A 39 25.04 8.41 -14.53
C VAL A 39 24.94 9.88 -14.19
N THR A 40 24.22 10.65 -15.00
CA THR A 40 24.08 12.10 -14.85
C THR A 40 22.61 12.54 -14.84
N ASP A 41 22.36 13.82 -14.57
CA ASP A 41 21.00 14.41 -14.45
C ASP A 41 20.03 13.60 -13.58
N VAL A 42 20.55 13.14 -12.43
CA VAL A 42 19.78 12.33 -11.49
C VAL A 42 18.79 13.20 -10.75
N ALA A 43 17.51 12.79 -10.78
CA ALA A 43 16.46 13.44 -10.02
C ALA A 43 15.50 12.40 -9.41
N LEU A 44 15.21 12.57 -8.12
CA LEU A 44 14.32 11.69 -7.36
C LEU A 44 12.93 12.29 -7.27
N PHE A 45 11.91 11.51 -7.58
CA PHE A 45 10.50 11.88 -7.45
C PHE A 45 9.80 10.91 -6.52
N CYS A 46 9.08 11.42 -5.51
CA CYS A 46 8.14 10.62 -4.73
C CYS A 46 6.72 10.80 -5.28
N VAL A 47 5.88 9.79 -5.09
CA VAL A 47 4.46 9.88 -5.39
C VAL A 47 3.70 10.48 -4.22
N ASP A 48 2.59 11.18 -4.47
CA ASP A 48 1.66 11.65 -3.44
C ASP A 48 0.83 10.49 -2.87
N ILE A 49 0.17 10.72 -1.73
CA ILE A 49 -0.60 9.69 -1.02
C ILE A 49 -1.70 9.07 -1.90
N GLN A 50 -2.33 9.87 -2.78
CA GLN A 50 -3.38 9.40 -3.69
C GLN A 50 -2.85 8.85 -5.02
N GLU A 51 -1.53 8.79 -5.18
CA GLU A 51 -0.85 8.29 -6.39
C GLU A 51 -1.29 8.98 -7.69
N THR A 52 -1.45 10.30 -7.61
CA THR A 52 -1.90 11.14 -8.75
C THR A 52 -0.77 11.89 -9.42
N VAL A 53 0.25 12.28 -8.65
CA VAL A 53 1.36 13.12 -9.10
C VAL A 53 2.71 12.63 -8.54
N LEU A 54 3.72 12.66 -9.39
CA LEU A 54 5.12 12.46 -9.02
C LEU A 54 5.75 13.81 -8.75
N ARG A 55 6.31 14.01 -7.55
CA ARG A 55 6.81 15.29 -7.06
C ARG A 55 8.30 15.20 -6.76
N GLN A 56 9.11 16.03 -7.42
CA GLN A 56 10.56 15.97 -7.29
C GLN A 56 11.01 16.33 -5.86
N ILE A 57 11.89 15.54 -5.28
CA ILE A 57 12.62 15.86 -4.06
C ILE A 57 13.92 16.57 -4.47
N THR A 58 14.02 17.87 -4.20
CA THR A 58 15.21 18.68 -4.54
C THR A 58 16.15 18.88 -3.35
N GLY A 59 15.72 18.50 -2.16
CA GLY A 59 16.43 18.78 -0.91
C GLY A 59 16.27 20.23 -0.41
N ARG A 60 15.44 21.04 -1.04
CA ARG A 60 15.28 22.48 -0.72
C ARG A 60 13.86 22.80 -0.29
N GLY A 61 13.74 23.81 0.57
CA GLY A 61 12.45 24.26 1.10
C GLY A 61 11.93 23.36 2.23
N MET A 62 10.77 23.73 2.80
CA MET A 62 10.20 23.04 3.97
C MET A 62 9.66 21.64 3.66
N ASP A 63 9.38 21.36 2.40
CA ASP A 63 8.90 20.06 1.89
C ASP A 63 9.97 19.34 1.07
N ALA A 64 11.23 19.79 1.14
CA ALA A 64 12.35 19.30 0.35
C ALA A 64 12.13 19.33 -1.17
N GLY A 65 11.20 20.14 -1.67
CA GLY A 65 10.80 20.14 -3.09
C GLY A 65 10.82 21.50 -3.78
N ALA A 66 11.37 22.56 -3.13
CA ALA A 66 11.36 23.91 -3.70
C ALA A 66 12.09 23.96 -5.05
N GLY A 67 11.41 24.48 -6.08
CA GLY A 67 11.91 24.58 -7.46
C GLY A 67 12.00 23.25 -8.18
N GLY A 68 11.35 22.19 -7.67
CA GLY A 68 11.28 20.89 -8.30
C GLY A 68 10.07 20.75 -9.23
N ASP A 69 10.15 19.77 -10.12
CA ASP A 69 9.10 19.43 -11.06
C ASP A 69 7.97 18.64 -10.40
N GLU A 70 6.77 18.78 -10.95
CA GLU A 70 5.62 17.93 -10.65
C GLU A 70 5.07 17.33 -11.93
N VAL A 71 4.91 16.01 -11.98
CA VAL A 71 4.54 15.28 -13.19
C VAL A 71 3.35 14.37 -12.89
N PRO A 72 2.23 14.48 -13.63
CA PRO A 72 1.10 13.57 -13.45
C PRO A 72 1.50 12.10 -13.64
N VAL A 73 0.92 11.21 -12.81
CA VAL A 73 1.10 9.76 -12.98
C VAL A 73 0.41 9.28 -14.25
N GLU A 74 -0.77 9.83 -14.59
CA GLU A 74 -1.49 9.45 -15.79
C GLU A 74 -0.94 10.14 -17.05
N GLY A 75 -0.82 9.38 -18.14
CA GLY A 75 -0.50 9.91 -19.48
C GLY A 75 0.96 10.29 -19.70
N THR A 76 1.84 10.16 -18.72
CA THR A 76 3.26 10.55 -18.82
C THR A 76 4.20 9.36 -18.88
N LEU A 77 5.42 9.57 -19.36
CA LEU A 77 6.44 8.52 -19.39
C LEU A 77 6.92 8.12 -17.98
N PRO A 78 7.25 9.08 -17.06
CA PRO A 78 7.56 8.72 -15.67
C PRO A 78 6.39 8.03 -14.97
N GLY A 79 5.15 8.47 -15.20
CA GLY A 79 3.98 7.80 -14.68
C GLY A 79 3.82 6.36 -15.21
N ARG A 80 4.20 6.11 -16.47
CA ARG A 80 4.22 4.75 -17.03
C ARG A 80 5.28 3.88 -16.36
N ALA A 81 6.48 4.43 -16.07
CA ALA A 81 7.51 3.72 -15.30
C ALA A 81 6.99 3.35 -13.90
N TYR A 82 6.31 4.27 -13.23
CA TYR A 82 5.68 4.07 -11.93
C TYR A 82 4.59 3.00 -11.96
N GLN A 83 3.62 3.10 -12.88
CA GLN A 83 2.46 2.20 -12.97
C GLN A 83 2.82 0.76 -13.35
N ARG A 84 3.78 0.59 -14.27
CA ARG A 84 4.20 -0.73 -14.79
C ARG A 84 5.32 -1.36 -13.99
N VAL A 85 5.94 -0.59 -13.09
CA VAL A 85 7.14 -1.02 -12.34
C VAL A 85 8.22 -1.52 -13.31
N ASP A 86 8.43 -0.75 -14.39
CA ASP A 86 9.41 -1.06 -15.42
C ASP A 86 10.15 0.20 -15.91
N LEU A 87 11.41 0.02 -16.28
CA LEU A 87 12.24 1.08 -16.84
C LEU A 87 11.65 1.61 -18.15
N GLN A 88 11.50 2.93 -18.23
CA GLN A 88 11.08 3.63 -19.45
C GLN A 88 12.18 4.56 -19.92
N ALA A 89 12.46 4.55 -21.21
CA ALA A 89 13.47 5.42 -21.83
C ALA A 89 12.79 6.44 -22.74
N GLU A 90 13.27 7.69 -22.71
CA GLU A 90 12.92 8.68 -23.73
C GLU A 90 13.62 8.34 -25.05
N SER A 91 13.00 8.74 -26.18
CA SER A 91 13.64 8.63 -27.48
C SER A 91 14.90 9.52 -27.52
N ALA A 92 16.04 8.99 -28.00
CA ALA A 92 17.25 9.78 -28.11
C ALA A 92 17.01 10.96 -29.08
N HIS A 93 17.18 12.21 -28.58
CA HIS A 93 16.84 13.41 -29.36
C HIS A 93 18.03 14.14 -29.96
N ASP A 94 19.27 13.89 -29.48
CA ASP A 94 20.41 14.78 -29.79
C ASP A 94 21.62 14.09 -30.45
N GLY A 95 21.54 12.82 -30.81
CA GLY A 95 22.67 12.11 -31.45
C GLY A 95 23.90 11.91 -30.54
N SER A 96 23.85 12.33 -29.27
CA SER A 96 24.95 12.19 -28.30
C SER A 96 25.15 10.75 -27.83
N GLY A 97 24.21 9.84 -28.11
CA GLY A 97 24.19 8.49 -27.53
C GLY A 97 23.66 8.43 -26.09
N ARG A 98 23.47 9.59 -25.48
CA ARG A 98 22.92 9.69 -24.12
C ARG A 98 21.41 9.54 -24.17
N ARG A 99 20.87 8.71 -23.24
CA ARG A 99 19.44 8.45 -23.16
C ARG A 99 18.94 8.76 -21.75
N ARG A 100 17.83 9.48 -21.67
CA ARG A 100 17.10 9.72 -20.43
C ARG A 100 16.23 8.52 -20.08
N TRP A 101 16.33 8.10 -18.84
CA TRP A 101 15.60 6.97 -18.27
C TRP A 101 14.77 7.38 -17.07
N TRP A 102 13.67 6.66 -16.90
CA TRP A 102 12.81 6.72 -15.72
C TRP A 102 12.77 5.33 -15.09
N ALA A 103 13.37 5.20 -13.92
CA ALA A 103 13.45 3.94 -13.18
C ALA A 103 12.44 3.96 -12.02
N PRO A 104 11.59 2.93 -11.86
CA PRO A 104 10.69 2.85 -10.73
C PRO A 104 11.48 2.66 -9.43
N VAL A 105 11.14 3.44 -8.42
CA VAL A 105 11.69 3.33 -7.05
C VAL A 105 10.68 2.57 -6.22
N THR A 106 10.97 1.29 -5.95
CA THR A 106 10.02 0.37 -5.30
C THR A 106 10.70 -0.49 -4.24
N ASP A 107 9.93 -0.85 -3.19
CA ASP A 107 10.26 -1.93 -2.27
C ASP A 107 9.23 -3.05 -2.44
N GLY A 108 9.67 -4.16 -3.06
CA GLY A 108 8.75 -5.21 -3.49
C GLY A 108 7.68 -4.67 -4.43
N VAL A 109 6.44 -4.59 -3.95
CA VAL A 109 5.28 -4.04 -4.68
C VAL A 109 4.88 -2.64 -4.20
N GLU A 110 5.46 -2.14 -3.12
CA GLU A 110 5.28 -0.77 -2.68
C GLU A 110 5.99 0.19 -3.63
N ARG A 111 5.24 1.10 -4.23
CA ARG A 111 5.74 2.07 -5.19
C ARG A 111 5.97 3.41 -4.52
N LEU A 112 7.23 3.81 -4.37
CA LEU A 112 7.61 5.04 -3.67
C LEU A 112 7.72 6.25 -4.62
N GLY A 113 8.00 5.99 -5.91
CA GLY A 113 8.18 7.02 -6.91
C GLY A 113 8.99 6.57 -8.10
N VAL A 114 9.74 7.50 -8.70
CA VAL A 114 10.64 7.24 -9.83
C VAL A 114 11.95 7.99 -9.70
N LEU A 115 13.01 7.44 -10.28
CA LEU A 115 14.31 8.07 -10.46
C LEU A 115 14.48 8.43 -11.93
N ARG A 116 14.72 9.72 -12.26
CA ARG A 116 15.19 10.17 -13.56
C ARG A 116 16.70 10.10 -13.58
N ALA A 117 17.27 9.64 -14.69
CA ALA A 117 18.72 9.61 -14.88
C ALA A 117 19.09 9.57 -16.36
N ASP A 118 20.18 10.23 -16.73
CA ASP A 118 20.76 10.17 -18.07
C ASP A 118 21.97 9.22 -18.05
N VAL A 119 21.96 8.22 -18.95
CA VAL A 119 23.00 7.18 -19.05
C VAL A 119 23.44 7.02 -20.49
N ASP A 120 24.76 6.91 -20.69
CA ASP A 120 25.37 6.60 -21.99
C ASP A 120 25.63 5.09 -22.11
N GLY A 121 25.73 4.59 -23.35
CA GLY A 121 26.23 3.25 -23.63
C GLY A 121 25.18 2.18 -23.88
N ASP A 122 25.53 0.94 -23.56
CA ASP A 122 24.71 -0.23 -23.84
C ASP A 122 23.42 -0.24 -23.00
N GLU A 123 22.30 -0.53 -23.66
CA GLU A 123 20.98 -0.50 -23.05
C GLU A 123 20.82 -1.49 -21.88
N GLU A 124 21.37 -2.71 -22.02
CA GLU A 124 21.23 -3.74 -20.99
C GLU A 124 22.07 -3.41 -19.75
N ALA A 125 23.28 -2.86 -19.95
CA ALA A 125 24.11 -2.38 -18.85
C ALA A 125 23.46 -1.21 -18.13
N ALA A 126 22.91 -0.24 -18.87
CA ALA A 126 22.17 0.88 -18.30
C ALA A 126 20.94 0.42 -17.49
N ARG A 127 20.15 -0.52 -18.03
CA ARG A 127 18.98 -1.09 -17.33
C ARG A 127 19.37 -1.77 -16.03
N ARG A 128 20.44 -2.56 -16.02
CA ARG A 128 20.92 -3.23 -14.81
C ARG A 128 21.38 -2.23 -13.76
N LEU A 129 22.21 -1.27 -14.15
CA LEU A 129 22.73 -0.23 -13.28
C LEU A 129 21.58 0.59 -12.64
N LEU A 130 20.62 1.03 -13.45
CA LEU A 130 19.50 1.84 -12.98
C LEU A 130 18.55 1.05 -12.04
N ARG A 131 18.36 -0.25 -12.27
CA ARG A 131 17.61 -1.10 -11.32
C ARG A 131 18.31 -1.15 -9.96
N HIS A 132 19.62 -1.34 -9.93
CA HIS A 132 20.36 -1.36 -8.66
C HIS A 132 20.33 0.00 -7.95
N LEU A 133 20.55 1.09 -8.68
CA LEU A 133 20.49 2.44 -8.13
C LEU A 133 19.09 2.77 -7.60
N ALA A 134 18.03 2.43 -8.33
CA ALA A 134 16.65 2.62 -7.90
C ALA A 134 16.31 1.78 -6.66
N SER A 135 16.78 0.54 -6.57
CA SER A 135 16.57 -0.33 -5.40
C SER A 135 17.27 0.22 -4.16
N VAL A 136 18.52 0.68 -4.29
CA VAL A 136 19.21 1.35 -3.17
C VAL A 136 18.48 2.63 -2.80
N THR A 137 18.08 3.45 -3.76
CA THR A 137 17.30 4.68 -3.53
C THR A 137 16.01 4.40 -2.76
N ALA A 138 15.29 3.32 -3.07
CA ALA A 138 14.09 2.90 -2.37
C ALA A 138 14.38 2.63 -0.89
N LEU A 139 15.40 1.82 -0.57
CA LEU A 139 15.81 1.54 0.80
C LEU A 139 16.20 2.80 1.57
N LEU A 140 16.93 3.72 0.92
CA LEU A 140 17.31 4.99 1.52
C LEU A 140 16.07 5.86 1.82
N LEU A 141 15.15 5.97 0.87
CA LEU A 141 13.92 6.73 1.04
C LEU A 141 13.05 6.16 2.18
N LEU A 142 12.88 4.83 2.25
CA LEU A 142 12.18 4.13 3.33
C LEU A 142 12.81 4.42 4.70
N SER A 143 14.14 4.43 4.78
CA SER A 143 14.84 4.70 6.04
C SER A 143 14.68 6.14 6.52
N LYS A 144 14.40 7.10 5.61
CA LYS A 144 14.28 8.54 5.95
C LYS A 144 12.83 8.99 6.15
N ARG A 145 11.86 8.36 5.47
CA ARG A 145 10.45 8.82 5.49
C ARG A 145 9.81 8.81 6.87
N SER A 146 10.22 7.89 7.76
CA SER A 146 9.56 7.66 9.05
C SER A 146 9.75 8.78 10.09
N TYR A 147 10.74 9.65 9.88
CA TYR A 147 11.05 10.74 10.79
C TYR A 147 11.20 12.10 10.09
N SER A 148 10.84 12.19 8.81
CA SER A 148 10.98 13.41 8.02
C SER A 148 9.66 14.11 7.78
N ASP A 149 9.47 15.25 8.45
CA ASP A 149 8.33 16.15 8.18
C ASP A 149 8.35 16.69 6.75
N SER A 150 9.55 16.88 6.18
CA SER A 150 9.68 17.28 4.77
C SER A 150 9.12 16.24 3.83
N PHE A 151 9.37 14.95 4.09
CA PHE A 151 8.75 13.86 3.32
C PHE A 151 7.23 13.85 3.50
N ALA A 152 6.76 13.91 4.75
CA ALA A 152 5.32 13.93 5.03
C ALA A 152 4.60 15.08 4.31
N ARG A 153 5.23 16.27 4.23
CA ARG A 153 4.70 17.40 3.45
C ARG A 153 4.77 17.16 1.94
N ARG A 154 5.86 16.52 1.46
CA ARG A 154 6.07 16.32 0.02
C ARG A 154 5.07 15.36 -0.60
N VAL A 155 4.69 14.31 0.12
CA VAL A 155 3.70 13.34 -0.34
C VAL A 155 2.25 13.82 -0.19
N ARG A 156 2.01 14.98 0.42
CA ARG A 156 0.67 15.54 0.61
C ARG A 156 0.38 16.62 -0.43
N THR A 157 -0.77 16.53 -1.04
CA THR A 157 -1.31 17.53 -1.98
C THR A 157 -2.45 18.34 -1.37
N SER A 158 -2.93 17.93 -0.19
CA SER A 158 -4.01 18.60 0.55
C SER A 158 -3.76 18.58 2.05
N THR A 159 -4.51 19.40 2.78
CA THR A 159 -4.46 19.44 4.25
C THR A 159 -5.08 18.15 4.81
N MET A 160 -4.39 17.52 5.73
CA MET A 160 -4.83 16.30 6.40
C MET A 160 -5.52 16.65 7.73
N ASN A 161 -6.63 15.95 8.06
CA ASN A 161 -7.24 16.08 9.37
C ASN A 161 -6.48 15.25 10.42
N VAL A 162 -6.74 15.50 11.71
CA VAL A 162 -6.04 14.82 12.81
C VAL A 162 -6.33 13.31 12.83
N ALA A 163 -7.54 12.89 12.47
CA ALA A 163 -7.90 11.48 12.43
C ALA A 163 -7.08 10.75 11.35
N ALA A 164 -7.01 11.31 10.14
CA ALA A 164 -6.19 10.76 9.06
C ALA A 164 -4.70 10.72 9.43
N GLU A 165 -4.16 11.77 10.07
CA GLU A 165 -2.78 11.78 10.57
C GLU A 165 -2.50 10.60 11.51
N MET A 166 -3.41 10.35 12.46
CA MET A 166 -3.28 9.22 13.39
C MET A 166 -3.37 7.88 12.67
N GLN A 167 -4.29 7.73 11.72
CA GLN A 167 -4.50 6.48 11.00
C GLN A 167 -3.33 6.14 10.07
N TRP A 168 -2.86 7.10 9.27
CA TRP A 168 -1.70 6.90 8.40
C TRP A 168 -0.42 6.53 9.16
N ASN A 169 -0.25 7.05 10.39
CA ASN A 169 0.86 6.67 11.26
C ASN A 169 0.70 5.26 11.87
N LEU A 170 -0.53 4.78 12.00
CA LEU A 170 -0.80 3.47 12.59
C LEU A 170 -0.96 2.36 11.54
N MET A 171 -1.58 2.65 10.39
CA MET A 171 -1.74 1.65 9.33
C MET A 171 -0.38 1.14 8.80
N PRO A 172 -0.31 -0.12 8.33
CA PRO A 172 0.89 -0.64 7.69
C PRO A 172 1.12 0.04 6.32
N PRO A 173 2.29 -0.15 5.69
CA PRO A 173 2.50 0.25 4.30
C PRO A 173 1.36 -0.23 3.39
N PRO A 174 0.99 0.55 2.34
CA PRO A 174 -0.19 0.21 1.52
C PRO A 174 0.00 -1.05 0.67
N ALA A 175 1.22 -1.57 0.55
CA ALA A 175 1.48 -2.78 -0.21
C ALA A 175 2.66 -3.57 0.37
N PHE A 176 2.57 -4.90 0.24
CA PHE A 176 3.61 -5.84 0.64
C PHE A 176 3.66 -7.02 -0.34
N ALA A 177 4.86 -7.47 -0.69
CA ALA A 177 5.06 -8.71 -1.42
C ALA A 177 6.08 -9.61 -0.70
N GLY A 178 5.60 -10.75 -0.24
CA GLY A 178 6.42 -11.86 0.17
C GLY A 178 6.47 -12.95 -0.89
N HIS A 179 7.14 -14.05 -0.58
CA HIS A 179 7.23 -15.21 -1.47
C HIS A 179 5.85 -15.85 -1.71
N ASP A 180 5.06 -16.01 -0.64
CA ASP A 180 3.82 -16.79 -0.64
C ASP A 180 2.56 -15.93 -0.70
N ILE A 181 2.68 -14.62 -0.45
CA ILE A 181 1.55 -13.70 -0.41
C ILE A 181 1.91 -12.32 -0.92
N THR A 182 0.98 -11.70 -1.62
CA THR A 182 1.01 -10.27 -1.93
C THR A 182 -0.21 -9.61 -1.32
N VAL A 183 -0.01 -8.48 -0.63
CA VAL A 183 -1.08 -7.72 0.01
C VAL A 183 -1.07 -6.30 -0.52
N GLY A 184 -2.24 -5.74 -0.74
CA GLY A 184 -2.42 -4.32 -1.05
C GLY A 184 -3.65 -3.77 -0.33
N GLY A 185 -3.53 -2.57 0.24
CA GLY A 185 -4.62 -1.87 0.91
C GLY A 185 -4.71 -0.43 0.46
N LEU A 186 -5.92 0.11 0.40
CA LEU A 186 -6.20 1.51 0.13
C LEU A 186 -7.34 2.01 1.00
N VAL A 187 -7.27 3.28 1.38
CA VAL A 187 -8.30 4.01 2.12
C VAL A 187 -8.53 5.37 1.44
N GLU A 188 -9.77 5.71 1.16
CA GLU A 188 -10.20 7.01 0.69
C GLU A 188 -11.41 7.50 1.53
N PRO A 189 -11.51 8.83 1.77
CA PRO A 189 -10.64 9.92 1.32
C PRO A 189 -9.34 10.02 2.15
N ALA A 190 -8.19 9.99 1.47
CA ALA A 190 -6.87 9.88 2.09
C ALA A 190 -6.52 10.99 3.11
N TYR A 191 -7.12 12.18 2.98
CA TYR A 191 -6.82 13.35 3.82
C TYR A 191 -7.87 13.62 4.90
N GLN A 192 -9.00 12.96 4.85
CA GLN A 192 -10.14 13.20 5.73
C GLN A 192 -10.73 11.89 6.29
N VAL A 193 -9.92 10.84 6.35
CA VAL A 193 -10.34 9.52 6.87
C VAL A 193 -10.95 9.71 8.26
N GLY A 194 -12.07 9.05 8.49
CA GLY A 194 -12.78 9.05 9.76
C GLY A 194 -12.67 7.74 10.51
N GLY A 195 -13.43 6.74 10.12
CA GLY A 195 -13.64 5.51 10.87
C GLY A 195 -12.95 4.26 10.32
N ASP A 196 -12.58 4.25 9.06
CA ASP A 196 -12.02 3.08 8.40
C ASP A 196 -10.56 2.84 8.69
N ALA A 197 -10.17 1.58 8.83
CA ALA A 197 -8.77 1.20 8.92
C ALA A 197 -8.55 -0.23 8.45
N PHE A 198 -7.37 -0.51 7.89
CA PHE A 198 -6.91 -1.85 7.62
C PHE A 198 -5.62 -2.17 8.36
N ASP A 199 -5.36 -3.45 8.57
CA ASP A 199 -4.08 -3.96 9.06
C ASP A 199 -3.73 -5.27 8.39
N TYR A 200 -2.44 -5.48 8.19
CA TYR A 200 -1.90 -6.79 7.88
C TYR A 200 -0.55 -7.00 8.58
N ALA A 201 -0.22 -8.24 8.80
CA ALA A 201 1.12 -8.63 9.27
C ALA A 201 1.41 -10.06 8.84
N ILE A 202 2.70 -10.35 8.71
CA ILE A 202 3.21 -11.70 8.47
C ILE A 202 4.05 -12.10 9.67
N ALA A 203 3.76 -13.27 10.23
CA ALA A 203 4.57 -13.85 11.31
C ALA A 203 4.75 -15.35 11.05
N GLY A 204 5.99 -15.75 10.80
CA GLY A 204 6.30 -17.12 10.37
C GLY A 204 5.51 -17.48 9.09
N HIS A 205 4.69 -18.49 9.18
CA HIS A 205 3.85 -18.99 8.07
C HIS A 205 2.40 -18.49 8.12
N THR A 206 2.10 -17.47 8.92
CA THR A 206 0.74 -16.93 9.05
C THR A 206 0.68 -15.49 8.58
N ALA A 207 -0.29 -15.20 7.70
CA ALA A 207 -0.67 -13.85 7.34
C ALA A 207 -1.94 -13.46 8.11
N TYR A 208 -1.89 -12.32 8.79
CA TYR A 208 -3.00 -11.69 9.48
C TYR A 208 -3.55 -10.56 8.62
N LEU A 209 -4.85 -10.53 8.42
CA LEU A 209 -5.54 -9.57 7.57
C LEU A 209 -6.76 -9.03 8.32
N THR A 210 -6.90 -7.71 8.37
CA THR A 210 -7.98 -7.08 9.14
C THR A 210 -8.47 -5.82 8.44
N VAL A 211 -9.78 -5.64 8.41
CA VAL A 211 -10.45 -4.38 8.07
C VAL A 211 -11.41 -4.02 9.18
N PHE A 212 -11.37 -2.78 9.62
CA PHE A 212 -12.25 -2.19 10.62
C PHE A 212 -12.95 -0.97 10.06
N ASP A 213 -14.20 -0.78 10.49
CA ASP A 213 -15.01 0.38 10.22
C ASP A 213 -15.68 0.83 11.51
N ALA A 214 -15.28 1.99 12.01
CA ALA A 214 -15.77 2.57 13.24
C ALA A 214 -16.95 3.50 12.96
N MET A 215 -17.97 3.41 13.79
CA MET A 215 -19.17 4.24 13.70
C MET A 215 -18.87 5.73 13.52
N GLY A 216 -19.25 6.29 12.35
CA GLY A 216 -19.15 7.70 11.99
C GLY A 216 -17.82 8.08 11.34
N HIS A 217 -17.71 9.33 10.92
CA HIS A 217 -16.60 9.87 10.14
C HIS A 217 -15.91 11.08 10.81
N ASP A 218 -16.04 11.19 12.14
CA ASP A 218 -15.43 12.28 12.93
C ASP A 218 -14.11 11.84 13.59
N ILE A 219 -13.45 12.76 14.27
CA ILE A 219 -12.21 12.47 15.01
C ILE A 219 -12.40 11.35 16.05
N LYS A 220 -13.62 11.18 16.59
CA LYS A 220 -13.91 10.12 17.55
C LYS A 220 -13.97 8.76 16.85
N ALA A 221 -14.46 8.71 15.60
CA ALA A 221 -14.40 7.51 14.78
C ALA A 221 -12.94 7.10 14.53
N GLY A 222 -12.08 8.06 14.15
CA GLY A 222 -10.65 7.82 13.99
C GLY A 222 -9.96 7.32 15.27
N ILE A 223 -10.28 7.88 16.42
CA ILE A 223 -9.77 7.38 17.70
C ILE A 223 -10.26 5.96 17.96
N THR A 224 -11.53 5.65 17.67
CA THR A 224 -12.11 4.33 17.85
C THR A 224 -11.43 3.29 16.96
N ALA A 225 -11.24 3.58 15.68
CA ALA A 225 -10.54 2.72 14.73
C ALA A 225 -9.08 2.48 15.16
N ASN A 226 -8.37 3.53 15.57
CA ASN A 226 -6.99 3.41 16.04
C ASN A 226 -6.88 2.58 17.32
N LEU A 227 -7.84 2.71 18.24
CA LEU A 227 -7.88 1.90 19.46
C LEU A 227 -8.15 0.42 19.12
N ALA A 228 -9.06 0.15 18.18
CA ALA A 228 -9.33 -1.20 17.70
C ALA A 228 -8.08 -1.83 17.06
N LEU A 229 -7.38 -1.10 16.17
CA LEU A 229 -6.12 -1.57 15.56
C LEU A 229 -5.04 -1.85 16.60
N ALA A 230 -4.85 -0.93 17.55
CA ALA A 230 -3.86 -1.09 18.62
C ALA A 230 -4.17 -2.31 19.50
N ALA A 231 -5.43 -2.51 19.87
CA ALA A 231 -5.88 -3.66 20.66
C ALA A 231 -5.70 -4.98 19.90
N CYS A 232 -6.05 -5.00 18.59
CA CYS A 232 -5.86 -6.15 17.71
C CYS A 232 -4.38 -6.53 17.62
N ARG A 233 -3.51 -5.57 17.31
CA ARG A 233 -2.05 -5.80 17.20
C ARG A 233 -1.44 -6.26 18.53
N ASN A 234 -1.86 -5.66 19.64
CA ASN A 234 -1.36 -6.02 20.96
C ASN A 234 -1.70 -7.46 21.33
N ALA A 235 -2.96 -7.88 21.13
CA ALA A 235 -3.39 -9.25 21.40
C ALA A 235 -2.67 -10.26 20.50
N ARG A 236 -2.61 -10.01 19.19
CA ARG A 236 -1.89 -10.83 18.22
C ARG A 236 -0.41 -11.00 18.59
N ARG A 237 0.29 -9.91 18.95
CA ARG A 237 1.70 -9.94 19.35
C ARG A 237 1.95 -10.67 20.66
N GLN A 238 0.91 -10.88 21.47
CA GLN A 238 0.94 -11.71 22.69
C GLN A 238 0.59 -13.18 22.41
N GLY A 239 0.38 -13.57 21.16
CA GLY A 239 0.05 -14.93 20.75
C GLY A 239 -1.40 -15.33 20.99
N ALA A 240 -2.30 -14.36 21.15
CA ALA A 240 -3.72 -14.64 21.27
C ALA A 240 -4.29 -15.24 19.98
N SER A 241 -5.19 -16.19 20.09
CA SER A 241 -5.98 -16.72 18.98
C SER A 241 -6.87 -15.64 18.35
N LEU A 242 -7.39 -15.93 17.16
CA LEU A 242 -8.29 -15.01 16.45
C LEU A 242 -9.51 -14.62 17.29
N ALA A 243 -10.16 -15.60 17.93
CA ALA A 243 -11.28 -15.36 18.84
C ALA A 243 -10.88 -14.54 20.07
N GLU A 244 -9.74 -14.80 20.66
CA GLU A 244 -9.23 -14.03 21.82
C GLU A 244 -8.87 -12.60 21.42
N THR A 245 -8.27 -12.42 20.24
CA THR A 245 -7.98 -11.11 19.66
C THR A 245 -9.26 -10.31 19.47
N SER A 246 -10.30 -10.91 18.88
CA SER A 246 -11.60 -10.27 18.70
C SER A 246 -12.22 -9.84 20.03
N ARG A 247 -12.19 -10.72 21.05
CA ARG A 247 -12.68 -10.37 22.40
C ARG A 247 -11.82 -9.32 23.09
N ALA A 248 -10.51 -9.26 22.79
CA ALA A 248 -9.64 -8.23 23.35
C ALA A 248 -10.01 -6.85 22.79
N VAL A 249 -10.25 -6.74 21.48
CA VAL A 249 -10.76 -5.50 20.86
C VAL A 249 -12.08 -5.08 21.48
N GLU A 250 -13.05 -6.00 21.58
CA GLU A 250 -14.35 -5.77 22.25
C GLU A 250 -14.17 -5.16 23.64
N ARG A 251 -13.38 -5.82 24.50
CA ARG A 251 -13.16 -5.36 25.88
C ARG A 251 -12.51 -3.98 25.94
N VAL A 252 -11.51 -3.73 25.13
CA VAL A 252 -10.79 -2.45 25.12
C VAL A 252 -11.73 -1.32 24.70
N LEU A 253 -12.52 -1.51 23.66
CA LEU A 253 -13.48 -0.50 23.20
C LEU A 253 -14.55 -0.24 24.27
N ALA A 254 -15.17 -1.28 24.82
CA ALA A 254 -16.18 -1.14 25.87
C ALA A 254 -15.64 -0.43 27.11
N GLN A 255 -14.41 -0.75 27.55
CA GLN A 255 -13.77 -0.13 28.72
C GLN A 255 -13.39 1.33 28.51
N GLN A 256 -12.91 1.70 27.32
CA GLN A 256 -12.39 3.04 27.06
C GLN A 256 -13.45 4.01 26.54
N LEU A 257 -14.43 3.52 25.78
CA LEU A 257 -15.41 4.36 25.07
C LEU A 257 -16.85 4.14 25.55
N GLY A 258 -17.08 3.14 26.42
CA GLY A 258 -18.42 2.69 26.78
C GLY A 258 -19.17 2.11 25.57
N SER A 259 -20.45 1.80 25.72
CA SER A 259 -21.29 1.22 24.65
C SER A 259 -21.76 2.24 23.60
N SER A 260 -21.26 3.47 23.65
CA SER A 260 -21.67 4.55 22.73
C SER A 260 -20.92 4.55 21.39
N ARG A 261 -19.84 3.77 21.29
CA ARG A 261 -19.00 3.65 20.10
C ARG A 261 -18.69 2.19 19.83
N TYR A 262 -18.73 1.81 18.58
CA TYR A 262 -18.47 0.45 18.15
C TYR A 262 -17.68 0.44 16.84
N VAL A 263 -17.15 -0.73 16.54
CA VAL A 263 -16.42 -1.02 15.30
C VAL A 263 -17.00 -2.28 14.70
N THR A 264 -17.34 -2.24 13.42
CA THR A 264 -17.52 -3.44 12.62
C THR A 264 -16.19 -3.90 12.04
N GLY A 265 -16.06 -5.16 11.66
CA GLY A 265 -14.81 -5.61 11.03
C GLY A 265 -14.75 -7.09 10.75
N VAL A 266 -13.79 -7.43 9.90
CA VAL A 266 -13.34 -8.80 9.64
C VAL A 266 -11.90 -8.91 10.09
N MET A 267 -11.62 -9.95 10.87
CA MET A 267 -10.24 -10.36 11.19
C MET A 267 -10.03 -11.77 10.64
N ALA A 268 -8.92 -11.98 9.94
CA ALA A 268 -8.60 -13.23 9.28
C ALA A 268 -7.14 -13.64 9.51
N GLU A 269 -6.91 -14.93 9.55
CA GLU A 269 -5.62 -15.60 9.56
C GLU A 269 -5.56 -16.54 8.36
N LEU A 270 -4.50 -16.42 7.57
CA LEU A 270 -4.21 -17.30 6.46
C LEU A 270 -2.93 -18.07 6.75
N ASP A 271 -3.03 -19.37 6.83
CA ASP A 271 -1.87 -20.27 6.86
C ASP A 271 -1.25 -20.31 5.45
N LEU A 272 -0.03 -19.81 5.31
CA LEU A 272 0.65 -19.66 4.03
C LEU A 272 1.15 -20.98 3.45
N ASP A 273 1.37 -22.01 4.28
CA ASP A 273 1.80 -23.34 3.84
C ASP A 273 0.63 -24.13 3.27
N THR A 274 -0.51 -24.08 3.94
CA THR A 274 -1.67 -24.90 3.62
C THR A 274 -2.74 -24.16 2.81
N GLY A 275 -2.77 -22.82 2.88
CA GLY A 275 -3.83 -22.00 2.29
C GLY A 275 -5.14 -22.06 3.09
N LEU A 276 -5.12 -22.54 4.32
CA LEU A 276 -6.30 -22.52 5.19
C LEU A 276 -6.54 -21.09 5.67
N LEU A 277 -7.66 -20.51 5.27
CA LEU A 277 -8.16 -19.24 5.74
C LEU A 277 -9.11 -19.47 6.91
N THR A 278 -8.85 -18.81 8.04
CA THR A 278 -9.74 -18.74 9.20
C THR A 278 -10.14 -17.29 9.43
N TRP A 279 -11.43 -17.00 9.66
CA TRP A 279 -11.86 -15.63 9.93
C TRP A 279 -13.04 -15.54 10.88
N VAL A 280 -13.19 -14.36 11.46
CA VAL A 280 -14.37 -13.95 12.25
C VAL A 280 -14.97 -12.69 11.63
N ASN A 281 -16.30 -12.58 11.65
CA ASN A 281 -17.04 -11.41 11.20
C ASN A 281 -17.77 -10.75 12.37
N ARG A 282 -17.50 -9.45 12.55
CA ARG A 282 -18.08 -8.61 13.61
C ARG A 282 -19.05 -7.57 13.01
N GLY A 283 -20.11 -8.06 12.34
CA GLY A 283 -21.15 -7.20 11.77
C GLY A 283 -20.73 -6.44 10.53
N HIS A 284 -19.76 -6.96 9.77
CA HIS A 284 -19.11 -6.30 8.63
C HIS A 284 -19.50 -6.95 7.30
N PRO A 285 -19.37 -6.27 6.14
CA PRO A 285 -19.54 -6.89 4.83
C PRO A 285 -18.75 -8.19 4.69
N LEU A 286 -19.35 -9.20 4.05
CA LEU A 286 -18.72 -10.50 3.92
C LEU A 286 -17.52 -10.45 2.98
N PRO A 287 -16.40 -11.11 3.32
CA PRO A 287 -15.25 -11.23 2.45
C PRO A 287 -15.61 -11.85 1.10
N LEU A 288 -14.93 -11.42 0.05
CA LEU A 288 -15.04 -11.99 -1.29
C LEU A 288 -13.76 -12.74 -1.63
N LEU A 289 -13.92 -13.92 -2.24
CA LEU A 289 -12.82 -14.71 -2.77
C LEU A 289 -12.94 -14.73 -4.30
N ILE A 290 -11.87 -14.33 -4.99
CA ILE A 290 -11.78 -14.36 -6.45
C ILE A 290 -10.87 -15.51 -6.84
N ARG A 291 -11.47 -16.54 -7.48
CA ARG A 291 -10.79 -17.75 -7.94
C ARG A 291 -10.73 -17.82 -9.46
N GLY A 292 -9.57 -18.19 -10.00
CA GLY A 292 -9.42 -18.45 -11.42
C GLY A 292 -9.81 -17.28 -12.33
N ARG A 293 -9.62 -16.04 -11.87
CA ARG A 293 -9.86 -14.80 -12.60
C ARG A 293 -11.32 -14.47 -12.93
N ARG A 294 -12.30 -15.31 -12.57
CA ARG A 294 -13.71 -15.10 -12.96
C ARG A 294 -14.71 -15.48 -11.89
N ARG A 295 -14.39 -16.44 -11.05
CA ARG A 295 -15.32 -16.95 -10.06
C ARG A 295 -15.21 -16.14 -8.79
N VAL A 296 -16.29 -15.49 -8.39
CA VAL A 296 -16.38 -14.77 -7.12
C VAL A 296 -17.23 -15.59 -6.16
N ILE A 297 -16.69 -15.81 -4.97
CA ILE A 297 -17.31 -16.56 -3.89
C ILE A 297 -17.44 -15.60 -2.71
N GLN A 298 -18.63 -15.43 -2.22
CA GLN A 298 -18.85 -14.71 -0.96
C GLN A 298 -18.62 -15.68 0.20
N LEU A 299 -17.70 -15.33 1.09
CA LEU A 299 -17.34 -16.17 2.23
C LEU A 299 -18.32 -15.90 3.38
N GLY A 300 -19.37 -16.73 3.44
CA GLY A 300 -20.39 -16.64 4.49
C GLY A 300 -19.81 -17.01 5.86
N CYS A 301 -20.11 -16.19 6.86
CA CYS A 301 -19.81 -16.46 8.26
C CYS A 301 -20.92 -15.83 9.12
N PRO A 302 -21.51 -16.54 10.09
CA PRO A 302 -22.48 -15.94 10.98
C PRO A 302 -21.86 -14.72 11.67
N PRO A 303 -22.45 -13.52 11.54
CA PRO A 303 -21.88 -12.34 12.16
C PRO A 303 -22.11 -12.36 13.68
N ALA A 304 -21.05 -12.03 14.42
CA ALA A 304 -21.21 -11.59 15.81
C ALA A 304 -21.55 -10.08 15.83
N GLY A 305 -21.97 -9.54 16.97
CA GLY A 305 -22.22 -8.10 17.10
C GLY A 305 -20.97 -7.25 16.87
N PRO A 306 -21.12 -5.98 16.45
CA PRO A 306 -20.03 -5.03 16.37
C PRO A 306 -19.24 -4.97 17.68
N MET A 307 -17.93 -4.76 17.60
CA MET A 307 -17.05 -4.69 18.77
C MET A 307 -17.24 -3.37 19.53
N GLY A 308 -17.30 -3.45 20.85
CA GLY A 308 -17.59 -2.32 21.74
C GLY A 308 -19.05 -2.24 22.20
N THR A 309 -19.93 -3.10 21.66
CA THR A 309 -21.37 -3.11 22.01
C THR A 309 -21.71 -4.03 23.17
N ASP A 310 -20.85 -4.99 23.51
CA ASP A 310 -21.02 -6.01 24.56
C ASP A 310 -22.38 -6.75 24.48
N LEU A 311 -22.84 -7.05 23.27
CA LEU A 311 -24.12 -7.72 23.02
C LEU A 311 -24.15 -9.19 23.44
N GLY A 312 -23.03 -9.77 23.84
CA GLY A 312 -22.92 -11.17 24.25
C GLY A 312 -23.23 -12.19 23.15
N LEU A 313 -23.24 -11.79 21.88
CA LEU A 313 -23.52 -12.69 20.76
C LEU A 313 -22.37 -13.69 20.57
N PRO A 314 -22.68 -14.93 20.17
CA PRO A 314 -21.65 -15.94 19.94
C PRO A 314 -20.72 -15.53 18.82
N LEU A 315 -19.41 -15.74 19.02
CA LEU A 315 -18.38 -15.54 18.00
C LEU A 315 -18.13 -16.89 17.31
N THR A 316 -18.29 -16.89 15.98
CA THR A 316 -18.03 -18.08 15.14
C THR A 316 -16.75 -17.87 14.35
N GLU A 317 -15.81 -18.81 14.45
CA GLU A 317 -14.69 -18.91 13.53
C GLU A 317 -15.10 -19.72 12.30
N CYS A 318 -14.92 -19.12 11.12
CA CYS A 318 -15.23 -19.75 9.84
C CYS A 318 -13.95 -20.13 9.13
N HIS A 319 -14.01 -21.16 8.28
CA HIS A 319 -12.84 -21.70 7.59
C HIS A 319 -13.13 -21.89 6.11
N HIS A 320 -12.12 -21.61 5.28
CA HIS A 320 -12.18 -21.87 3.84
C HIS A 320 -10.81 -22.27 3.31
N GLN A 321 -10.76 -23.28 2.44
CA GLN A 321 -9.53 -23.69 1.79
C GLN A 321 -9.30 -22.84 0.53
N LEU A 322 -8.23 -22.05 0.51
CA LEU A 322 -7.78 -21.33 -0.66
C LEU A 322 -7.06 -22.26 -1.65
N GLU A 323 -7.11 -21.91 -2.92
CA GLU A 323 -6.29 -22.46 -3.99
C GLU A 323 -5.18 -21.46 -4.37
N PRO A 324 -4.00 -21.92 -4.82
CA PRO A 324 -2.95 -21.02 -5.27
C PRO A 324 -3.43 -20.04 -6.36
N GLY A 325 -3.16 -18.75 -6.15
CA GLY A 325 -3.63 -17.67 -7.01
C GLY A 325 -5.02 -17.12 -6.63
N ASP A 326 -5.64 -17.66 -5.59
CA ASP A 326 -6.86 -17.06 -5.03
C ASP A 326 -6.56 -15.69 -4.42
N ARG A 327 -7.54 -14.79 -4.57
CA ARG A 327 -7.51 -13.44 -4.01
C ARG A 327 -8.62 -13.26 -2.99
N LEU A 328 -8.24 -12.96 -1.77
CA LEU A 328 -9.15 -12.56 -0.70
C LEU A 328 -9.32 -11.04 -0.71
N LEU A 329 -10.57 -10.58 -0.73
CA LEU A 329 -10.94 -9.18 -0.75
C LEU A 329 -11.77 -8.85 0.49
N LEU A 330 -11.25 -7.99 1.36
CA LEU A 330 -11.94 -7.38 2.49
C LEU A 330 -12.22 -5.92 2.13
N TYR A 331 -13.40 -5.39 2.46
CA TYR A 331 -13.79 -4.04 2.07
C TYR A 331 -14.87 -3.48 3.00
N THR A 332 -14.93 -2.17 3.12
CA THR A 332 -15.99 -1.46 3.86
C THR A 332 -17.15 -1.10 2.93
N ASP A 333 -18.30 -0.82 3.50
CA ASP A 333 -19.53 -0.54 2.76
C ASP A 333 -19.45 0.76 1.94
N GLY A 334 -18.64 1.75 2.34
CA GLY A 334 -18.39 2.96 1.57
C GLY A 334 -17.91 2.71 0.13
N ILE A 335 -17.31 1.54 -0.16
CA ILE A 335 -16.97 1.12 -1.54
C ILE A 335 -18.25 0.91 -2.37
N VAL A 336 -19.20 0.15 -1.85
CA VAL A 336 -20.38 -0.30 -2.59
C VAL A 336 -21.53 0.71 -2.51
N GLU A 337 -21.59 1.48 -1.43
CA GLU A 337 -22.63 2.48 -1.18
C GLU A 337 -22.29 3.86 -1.76
N ALA A 338 -21.09 4.06 -2.31
CA ALA A 338 -20.70 5.29 -3.01
C ALA A 338 -21.76 5.67 -4.07
N ARG A 339 -22.35 6.87 -3.98
CA ARG A 339 -23.48 7.30 -4.83
C ARG A 339 -23.07 8.33 -5.86
N ASP A 340 -23.54 8.18 -7.09
CA ASP A 340 -23.36 9.18 -8.13
C ASP A 340 -24.28 10.42 -7.89
N ALA A 341 -24.12 11.46 -8.70
CA ALA A 341 -24.95 12.67 -8.64
C ALA A 341 -26.45 12.41 -8.81
N ARG A 342 -26.87 11.21 -9.24
CA ARG A 342 -28.26 10.78 -9.38
C ARG A 342 -28.70 9.87 -8.23
N GLY A 343 -27.87 9.68 -7.20
CA GLY A 343 -28.12 8.83 -6.06
C GLY A 343 -27.99 7.32 -6.32
N ARG A 344 -27.40 6.91 -7.45
CA ARG A 344 -27.20 5.49 -7.78
C ARG A 344 -25.90 5.00 -7.14
N GLU A 345 -25.98 3.91 -6.41
CA GLU A 345 -24.82 3.27 -5.79
C GLU A 345 -23.84 2.74 -6.83
N PHE A 346 -22.56 2.71 -6.49
CA PHE A 346 -21.54 2.00 -7.28
C PHE A 346 -21.90 0.52 -7.40
N GLY A 347 -22.31 -0.06 -6.28
CA GLY A 347 -22.85 -1.39 -6.17
C GLY A 347 -21.82 -2.51 -6.18
N ARG A 348 -22.13 -3.59 -5.46
CA ARG A 348 -21.23 -4.74 -5.32
C ARG A 348 -20.87 -5.39 -6.66
N ASP A 349 -21.82 -5.54 -7.56
CA ASP A 349 -21.58 -6.23 -8.83
C ASP A 349 -20.58 -5.48 -9.70
N ARG A 350 -20.68 -4.15 -9.74
CA ARG A 350 -19.73 -3.28 -10.46
C ARG A 350 -18.35 -3.31 -9.80
N PHE A 351 -18.30 -3.30 -8.48
CA PHE A 351 -17.05 -3.44 -7.71
C PHE A 351 -16.33 -4.75 -8.03
N VAL A 352 -17.04 -5.87 -7.94
CA VAL A 352 -16.54 -7.20 -8.26
C VAL A 352 -16.07 -7.30 -9.72
N ASP A 353 -16.92 -6.86 -10.66
CA ASP A 353 -16.60 -6.82 -12.10
C ASP A 353 -15.31 -6.04 -12.37
N TYR A 354 -15.11 -4.93 -11.67
CA TYR A 354 -13.92 -4.11 -11.81
C TYR A 354 -12.67 -4.88 -11.40
N VAL A 355 -12.66 -5.47 -10.20
CA VAL A 355 -11.52 -6.22 -9.68
C VAL A 355 -11.20 -7.43 -10.57
N VAL A 356 -12.24 -8.15 -11.04
CA VAL A 356 -12.10 -9.31 -11.93
C VAL A 356 -11.50 -8.93 -13.28
N ARG A 357 -12.01 -7.87 -13.92
CA ARG A 357 -11.54 -7.44 -15.26
C ARG A 357 -10.09 -6.97 -15.25
N HIS A 358 -9.69 -6.22 -14.22
CA HIS A 358 -8.35 -5.65 -14.15
C HIS A 358 -7.29 -6.67 -13.70
N HIS A 359 -7.70 -7.78 -13.09
CA HIS A 359 -6.80 -8.91 -12.85
C HIS A 359 -6.25 -9.54 -14.14
N SER A 360 -7.02 -9.55 -15.23
CA SER A 360 -6.61 -10.18 -16.50
C SER A 360 -5.60 -9.39 -17.31
N ALA A 361 -5.32 -8.12 -16.97
CA ALA A 361 -4.57 -7.16 -17.78
C ALA A 361 -3.07 -7.08 -17.47
N GLN A 362 -2.45 -8.07 -16.83
CA GLN A 362 -1.03 -8.06 -16.42
C GLN A 362 -0.64 -6.89 -15.48
N GLN A 363 -1.61 -6.36 -14.74
CA GLN A 363 -1.37 -5.29 -13.78
C GLN A 363 -0.99 -5.85 -12.42
N THR A 364 -0.15 -5.09 -11.70
CA THR A 364 0.14 -5.41 -10.30
C THR A 364 -1.13 -5.28 -9.46
N LEU A 365 -1.21 -6.03 -8.36
CA LEU A 365 -2.33 -5.96 -7.42
C LEU A 365 -2.59 -4.52 -6.97
N HIS A 366 -1.55 -3.79 -6.64
CA HIS A 366 -1.63 -2.40 -6.19
C HIS A 366 -2.18 -1.46 -7.29
N GLU A 367 -1.76 -1.61 -8.55
CA GLU A 367 -2.29 -0.81 -9.66
C GLU A 367 -3.79 -1.11 -9.90
N THR A 368 -4.21 -2.35 -9.69
CA THR A 368 -5.63 -2.72 -9.75
C THR A 368 -6.44 -1.95 -8.70
N LEU A 369 -5.94 -1.89 -7.45
CA LEU A 369 -6.59 -1.15 -6.37
C LEU A 369 -6.62 0.36 -6.62
N ARG A 370 -5.50 0.94 -7.05
CA ARG A 370 -5.42 2.35 -7.38
C ARG A 370 -6.44 2.76 -8.45
N ARG A 371 -6.58 1.97 -9.51
CA ARG A 371 -7.56 2.21 -10.56
C ARG A 371 -8.99 1.99 -10.11
N LEU A 372 -9.22 0.99 -9.26
CA LEU A 372 -10.51 0.78 -8.64
C LEU A 372 -10.95 2.02 -7.85
N MET A 373 -10.06 2.51 -6.98
CA MET A 373 -10.36 3.67 -6.15
C MET A 373 -10.64 4.92 -7.00
N ARG A 374 -9.87 5.14 -8.08
CA ARG A 374 -10.18 6.22 -9.04
C ARG A 374 -11.54 6.05 -9.69
N ALA A 375 -11.92 4.85 -10.09
CA ALA A 375 -13.23 4.62 -10.69
C ALA A 375 -14.39 4.86 -9.71
N ILE A 376 -14.17 4.61 -8.41
CA ILE A 376 -15.14 4.92 -7.34
C ILE A 376 -15.22 6.43 -7.15
N LEU A 377 -14.08 7.12 -7.03
CA LEU A 377 -14.03 8.58 -6.91
C LEU A 377 -14.67 9.29 -8.12
N ASP A 378 -14.38 8.83 -9.34
CA ASP A 378 -14.98 9.37 -10.57
C ASP A 378 -16.49 9.16 -10.58
N HIS A 379 -16.99 8.02 -10.09
CA HIS A 379 -18.42 7.74 -9.95
C HIS A 379 -19.10 8.72 -8.99
N HIS A 380 -18.44 9.04 -7.88
CA HIS A 380 -18.93 9.93 -6.83
C HIS A 380 -18.61 11.41 -7.06
N SER A 381 -18.21 11.81 -8.28
CA SER A 381 -17.82 13.20 -8.61
C SER A 381 -16.64 13.73 -7.78
N GLY A 382 -15.72 12.85 -7.39
CA GLY A 382 -14.46 13.17 -6.72
C GLY A 382 -14.53 13.35 -5.20
N ARG A 383 -15.67 13.10 -4.56
CA ARG A 383 -15.81 13.22 -3.09
C ARG A 383 -16.72 12.14 -2.52
N LEU A 384 -16.18 11.32 -1.63
CA LEU A 384 -16.95 10.28 -0.93
C LEU A 384 -17.69 10.88 0.26
N ASP A 385 -18.89 10.34 0.54
CA ASP A 385 -19.71 10.71 1.69
C ASP A 385 -19.29 9.90 2.93
N ASP A 386 -18.68 8.73 2.74
CA ASP A 386 -18.14 7.85 3.77
C ASP A 386 -16.77 7.32 3.37
N ASP A 387 -16.03 6.79 4.32
CA ASP A 387 -14.72 6.18 4.09
C ASP A 387 -14.88 4.91 3.25
N ALA A 388 -13.94 4.69 2.32
CA ALA A 388 -13.92 3.54 1.43
C ALA A 388 -12.57 2.82 1.55
N THR A 389 -12.61 1.67 2.19
CA THR A 389 -11.40 0.87 2.42
C THR A 389 -11.46 -0.46 1.71
N VAL A 390 -10.33 -0.86 1.14
CA VAL A 390 -10.15 -2.18 0.53
C VAL A 390 -8.80 -2.77 0.92
N LEU A 391 -8.82 -4.04 1.30
CA LEU A 391 -7.62 -4.86 1.51
C LEU A 391 -7.72 -6.10 0.64
N LEU A 392 -6.77 -6.28 -0.26
CA LEU A 392 -6.71 -7.39 -1.21
C LEU A 392 -5.43 -8.19 -0.95
N ALA A 393 -5.57 -9.49 -0.73
CA ALA A 393 -4.46 -10.41 -0.55
C ALA A 393 -4.51 -11.54 -1.59
N GLU A 394 -3.40 -11.80 -2.28
CA GLU A 394 -3.24 -12.91 -3.22
C GLU A 394 -2.29 -13.95 -2.62
N TRP A 395 -2.80 -15.17 -2.39
CA TRP A 395 -1.99 -16.29 -1.94
C TRP A 395 -1.37 -17.03 -3.12
N ARG A 396 -0.05 -17.29 -3.06
CA ARG A 396 0.72 -17.84 -4.19
C ARG A 396 1.17 -19.29 -4.01
N ALA A 397 1.17 -19.82 -2.80
CA ALA A 397 1.68 -21.16 -2.44
C ALA A 397 3.11 -21.42 -2.96
N GLY A 398 4.12 -21.05 -2.20
CA GLY A 398 5.53 -21.14 -2.60
C GLY A 398 6.09 -22.55 -2.90
N HIS A 399 5.29 -23.59 -2.74
CA HIS A 399 5.72 -24.98 -2.98
C HIS A 399 5.70 -25.39 -4.44
N GLN A 400 5.07 -24.66 -5.36
CA GLN A 400 5.00 -25.04 -6.78
C GLN A 400 6.32 -24.85 -7.52
N HIS A 401 7.25 -24.03 -7.03
CA HIS A 401 8.58 -23.87 -7.64
C HIS A 401 9.60 -24.95 -7.23
N ARG A 402 9.28 -25.82 -6.27
CA ARG A 402 10.17 -26.91 -5.84
C ARG A 402 9.98 -28.23 -6.62
N LEU A 403 9.02 -28.29 -7.53
CA LEU A 403 8.71 -29.50 -8.30
C LEU A 403 9.12 -29.44 -9.78
N THR A 404 9.89 -28.44 -10.20
CA THR A 404 10.53 -28.45 -11.52
C THR A 404 11.93 -29.04 -11.36
N PRO A 405 12.22 -30.22 -11.97
CA PRO A 405 13.51 -30.88 -11.89
C PRO A 405 14.59 -30.09 -12.65
#